data_00098263848cf74597fd1d29c9e44cd0
#
_entry.id   00098263848cf74597fd1d29c9e44cd0
#
_cell.length_a   1.000
_cell.length_b   1.000
_cell.length_c   1.000
_cell.angle_alpha   90.00
_cell.angle_beta   90.00
_cell.angle_gamma   90.00
#
_symmetry.space_group_name_H-M   'P 1'
#
loop_
_entity.id
_entity.type
_entity.pdbx_description
1 polymer ?
#
loop_
_entity_poly.entity_id
_entity_poly.type
_entity_poly.pdbx_seq_one_letter_code
_entity_poly.pdbx_strand_id
1 'polypeptide(L)'
;MQGQFRTYIRKFHVFVDALVAKILGGKTLGQLSEDCKDKMPILDNIDYFAYAKKSHFQQLEIPKIHSKQSPKTADMKAYQDSLILTFIKQNIKPGAKILEIGGGHSRIIQLLHDTYAFWNLDKLEGVGFGPKSPYNAHGHILVQDYIGAFSPELKDHSFDFIYSISTIEHLPEDEETVTRCLADMDRLLAPGGSCLHCVDAILKPDKLEVHPLLQKALSENKTAKTNLSFETISKDADLWKLPFYTYYTRYFHLTKERLKTFGQPITINIYWKRDGI
;
A
#
# COMPACT_ATOMS: atom_id res chain seq x y z
N MET A 1 8.14 27.81 5.23
CA MET A 1 8.64 27.84 3.84
C MET A 1 8.79 26.44 3.20
N GLN A 2 9.40 25.45 3.85
CA GLN A 2 9.55 24.10 3.25
C GLN A 2 8.24 23.38 2.91
N GLY A 3 7.19 23.53 3.72
CA GLY A 3 5.89 22.87 3.46
C GLY A 3 5.15 23.42 2.24
N GLN A 4 5.19 24.75 2.03
CA GLN A 4 4.57 25.38 0.86
C GLN A 4 5.30 24.99 -0.44
N PHE A 5 6.63 24.95 -0.42
CA PHE A 5 7.45 24.57 -1.57
C PHE A 5 7.15 23.09 -2.00
N ARG A 6 7.05 22.16 -1.02
CA ARG A 6 6.65 20.77 -1.29
C ARG A 6 5.25 20.67 -1.91
N THR A 7 4.30 21.50 -1.44
CA THR A 7 2.95 21.54 -2.00
C THR A 7 2.95 22.05 -3.44
N TYR A 8 3.78 23.05 -3.78
CA TYR A 8 3.92 23.54 -5.15
C TYR A 8 4.55 22.49 -6.08
N ILE A 9 5.63 21.84 -5.65
CA ILE A 9 6.25 20.75 -6.42
C ILE A 9 5.22 19.64 -6.68
N ARG A 10 4.44 19.24 -5.67
CA ARG A 10 3.42 18.20 -5.81
C ARG A 10 2.32 18.62 -6.80
N LYS A 11 1.83 19.85 -6.73
CA LYS A 11 0.85 20.37 -7.70
C LYS A 11 1.40 20.42 -9.12
N PHE A 12 2.66 20.80 -9.28
CA PHE A 12 3.35 20.81 -10.56
C PHE A 12 3.47 19.37 -11.13
N HIS A 13 3.89 18.40 -10.33
CA HIS A 13 3.93 17.00 -10.76
C HIS A 13 2.56 16.49 -11.19
N VAL A 14 1.49 16.74 -10.42
CA VAL A 14 0.13 16.35 -10.79
C VAL A 14 -0.31 16.98 -12.13
N PHE A 15 0.06 18.23 -12.37
CA PHE A 15 -0.22 18.90 -13.65
C PHE A 15 0.55 18.27 -14.81
N VAL A 16 1.84 18.03 -14.64
CA VAL A 16 2.70 17.37 -15.66
C VAL A 16 2.22 15.94 -15.93
N ASP A 17 1.90 15.17 -14.89
CA ASP A 17 1.36 13.81 -15.01
C ASP A 17 0.05 13.79 -15.83
N ALA A 18 -0.85 14.76 -15.56
CA ALA A 18 -2.09 14.91 -16.31
C ALA A 18 -1.86 15.26 -17.79
N LEU A 19 -0.90 16.15 -18.05
CA LEU A 19 -0.51 16.54 -19.42
C LEU A 19 0.12 15.36 -20.18
N VAL A 20 1.03 14.65 -19.54
CA VAL A 20 1.68 13.46 -20.11
C VAL A 20 0.66 12.34 -20.34
N ALA A 21 -0.27 12.12 -19.39
CA ALA A 21 -1.37 11.17 -19.58
C ALA A 21 -2.19 11.50 -20.83
N LYS A 22 -2.48 12.78 -21.05
CA LYS A 22 -3.20 13.25 -22.25
C LYS A 22 -2.39 13.05 -23.53
N ILE A 23 -1.08 13.31 -23.50
CA ILE A 23 -0.20 13.14 -24.66
C ILE A 23 -0.01 11.65 -25.02
N LEU A 24 0.18 10.79 -24.02
CA LEU A 24 0.35 9.35 -24.21
C LEU A 24 -0.94 8.65 -24.65
N GLY A 25 -2.07 9.36 -24.64
CA GLY A 25 -3.39 8.84 -24.95
C GLY A 25 -3.89 7.83 -23.93
N GLY A 26 -5.18 7.82 -23.68
CA GLY A 26 -5.83 6.89 -22.76
C GLY A 26 -6.64 7.59 -21.68
N LYS A 27 -7.47 6.80 -20.99
CA LYS A 27 -8.30 7.29 -19.88
C LYS A 27 -7.45 7.53 -18.64
N THR A 28 -7.83 8.55 -17.86
CA THR A 28 -7.29 8.74 -16.51
C THR A 28 -7.81 7.66 -15.55
N LEU A 29 -7.15 7.50 -14.41
CA LEU A 29 -7.58 6.54 -13.38
C LEU A 29 -9.00 6.82 -12.91
N GLY A 30 -9.36 8.11 -12.73
CA GLY A 30 -10.72 8.51 -12.38
C GLY A 30 -11.73 8.06 -13.43
N GLN A 31 -11.47 8.33 -14.71
CA GLN A 31 -12.33 7.89 -15.80
C GLN A 31 -12.45 6.37 -15.90
N LEU A 32 -11.34 5.64 -15.75
CA LEU A 32 -11.36 4.17 -15.75
C LEU A 32 -12.24 3.62 -14.64
N SER A 33 -12.15 4.19 -13.44
CA SER A 33 -12.94 3.76 -12.29
C SER A 33 -14.43 4.10 -12.44
N GLU A 34 -14.77 5.25 -13.03
CA GLU A 34 -16.16 5.69 -13.27
C GLU A 34 -16.84 4.87 -14.38
N ASP A 35 -16.08 4.40 -15.36
CA ASP A 35 -16.62 3.61 -16.48
C ASP A 35 -17.07 2.20 -16.06
N CYS A 36 -16.57 1.68 -14.94
CA CYS A 36 -16.93 0.36 -14.43
C CYS A 36 -18.11 0.46 -13.47
N LYS A 37 -19.28 0.03 -13.92
CA LYS A 37 -20.52 0.03 -13.10
C LYS A 37 -20.55 -1.11 -12.08
N ASP A 38 -20.04 -2.28 -12.46
CA ASP A 38 -20.07 -3.50 -11.65
C ASP A 38 -18.67 -3.76 -11.09
N LYS A 39 -18.40 -3.19 -9.92
CA LYS A 39 -17.10 -3.37 -9.25
C LYS A 39 -17.05 -4.73 -8.56
N MET A 40 -15.96 -5.44 -8.79
CA MET A 40 -15.70 -6.75 -8.20
C MET A 40 -15.48 -6.61 -6.69
N PRO A 41 -16.14 -7.41 -5.84
CA PRO A 41 -15.84 -7.45 -4.41
C PRO A 41 -14.40 -7.93 -4.18
N ILE A 42 -13.59 -7.13 -3.47
CA ILE A 42 -12.17 -7.45 -3.27
C ILE A 42 -12.01 -8.69 -2.40
N LEU A 43 -12.77 -8.77 -1.29
CA LEU A 43 -12.62 -9.87 -0.34
C LEU A 43 -12.88 -11.25 -0.97
N ASP A 44 -13.88 -11.34 -1.85
CA ASP A 44 -14.22 -12.58 -2.53
C ASP A 44 -13.20 -12.98 -3.61
N ASN A 45 -12.39 -12.01 -4.06
CA ASN A 45 -11.44 -12.16 -5.15
C ASN A 45 -10.01 -11.71 -4.74
N ILE A 46 -9.66 -11.83 -3.45
CA ILE A 46 -8.38 -11.31 -2.94
C ILE A 46 -7.17 -11.94 -3.65
N ASP A 47 -7.25 -13.18 -4.10
CA ASP A 47 -6.19 -13.82 -4.86
C ASP A 47 -5.98 -13.17 -6.24
N TYR A 48 -7.06 -12.62 -6.84
CA TYR A 48 -6.97 -11.82 -8.05
C TYR A 48 -6.24 -10.50 -7.79
N PHE A 49 -6.43 -9.90 -6.61
CA PHE A 49 -5.78 -8.66 -6.19
C PHE A 49 -4.43 -8.88 -5.51
N ALA A 50 -3.87 -10.10 -5.51
CA ALA A 50 -2.60 -10.42 -4.85
C ALA A 50 -1.39 -9.60 -5.35
N TYR A 51 -1.47 -9.09 -6.58
CA TYR A 51 -0.52 -8.14 -7.14
C TYR A 51 -1.22 -7.15 -8.07
N ALA A 52 -0.60 -6.00 -8.31
CA ALA A 52 -1.20 -4.94 -9.11
C ALA A 52 -1.37 -5.34 -10.57
N LYS A 53 -2.58 -5.16 -11.12
CA LYS A 53 -2.92 -5.36 -12.53
C LYS A 53 -3.45 -4.08 -13.15
N LYS A 54 -3.30 -3.93 -14.47
CA LYS A 54 -3.82 -2.77 -15.21
C LYS A 54 -5.35 -2.71 -15.15
N SER A 55 -6.01 -3.89 -15.24
CA SER A 55 -7.47 -4.01 -15.13
C SER A 55 -8.02 -3.62 -13.77
N HIS A 56 -7.23 -3.73 -12.69
CA HIS A 56 -7.65 -3.34 -11.35
C HIS A 56 -8.06 -1.87 -11.23
N PHE A 57 -7.44 -0.96 -12.01
CA PHE A 57 -7.80 0.46 -11.97
C PHE A 57 -9.25 0.74 -12.39
N GLN A 58 -9.91 -0.17 -13.09
CA GLN A 58 -11.34 -0.10 -13.38
C GLN A 58 -12.18 -0.55 -12.18
N GLN A 59 -11.66 -1.48 -11.38
CA GLN A 59 -12.37 -2.11 -10.26
C GLN A 59 -12.27 -1.32 -8.95
N LEU A 60 -11.22 -0.50 -8.80
CA LEU A 60 -10.91 0.19 -7.56
C LEU A 60 -11.55 1.59 -7.51
N GLU A 61 -11.86 2.06 -6.31
CA GLU A 61 -12.18 3.46 -6.06
C GLU A 61 -10.88 4.28 -6.04
N ILE A 62 -10.79 5.26 -6.92
CA ILE A 62 -9.59 6.07 -7.09
C ILE A 62 -9.66 7.34 -6.24
N PRO A 63 -8.77 7.53 -5.25
CA PRO A 63 -8.70 8.79 -4.50
C PRO A 63 -8.53 9.99 -5.44
N LYS A 64 -9.21 11.11 -5.13
CA LYS A 64 -9.16 12.33 -5.95
C LYS A 64 -7.74 12.78 -6.29
N ILE A 65 -6.80 12.57 -5.37
CA ILE A 65 -5.39 12.93 -5.54
C ILE A 65 -4.72 12.17 -6.70
N HIS A 66 -5.19 10.97 -7.02
CA HIS A 66 -4.67 10.11 -8.08
C HIS A 66 -5.53 10.13 -9.36
N SER A 67 -6.75 10.72 -9.31
CA SER A 67 -7.75 10.63 -10.38
C SER A 67 -7.29 11.18 -11.74
N LYS A 68 -6.34 12.13 -11.75
CA LYS A 68 -5.77 12.73 -12.97
C LYS A 68 -4.60 11.96 -13.58
N GLN A 69 -4.05 10.98 -12.86
CA GLN A 69 -3.03 10.08 -13.38
C GLN A 69 -3.66 9.08 -14.36
N SER A 70 -2.84 8.39 -15.13
CA SER A 70 -3.25 7.23 -15.95
C SER A 70 -2.42 6.01 -15.53
N PRO A 71 -2.77 4.79 -15.95
CA PRO A 71 -1.92 3.63 -15.68
C PRO A 71 -0.47 3.78 -16.19
N LYS A 72 -0.23 4.69 -17.15
CA LYS A 72 1.10 5.00 -17.71
C LYS A 72 1.88 6.08 -16.95
N THR A 73 1.23 6.80 -16.02
CA THR A 73 1.85 7.88 -15.22
C THR A 73 1.68 7.70 -13.72
N ALA A 74 0.91 6.71 -13.31
CA ALA A 74 0.65 6.40 -11.91
C ALA A 74 1.93 5.98 -11.17
N ASP A 75 1.99 6.30 -9.87
CA ASP A 75 3.00 5.74 -8.97
C ASP A 75 2.42 4.55 -8.18
N MET A 76 3.28 3.88 -7.41
CA MET A 76 2.87 2.74 -6.60
C MET A 76 1.73 3.10 -5.65
N LYS A 77 1.79 4.30 -5.06
CA LYS A 77 0.78 4.80 -4.12
C LYS A 77 -0.60 4.94 -4.76
N ALA A 78 -0.68 5.24 -6.08
CA ALA A 78 -1.97 5.35 -6.75
C ALA A 78 -2.75 4.02 -6.72
N TYR A 79 -2.06 2.90 -6.92
CA TYR A 79 -2.67 1.59 -6.80
C TYR A 79 -2.96 1.20 -5.34
N GLN A 80 -1.96 1.33 -4.48
CA GLN A 80 -2.01 0.90 -3.08
C GLN A 80 -3.08 1.66 -2.28
N ASP A 81 -3.13 2.99 -2.40
CA ASP A 81 -4.16 3.82 -1.77
C ASP A 81 -5.55 3.42 -2.28
N SER A 82 -5.69 3.17 -3.59
CA SER A 82 -6.98 2.77 -4.18
C SER A 82 -7.44 1.41 -3.69
N LEU A 83 -6.53 0.44 -3.57
CA LEU A 83 -6.85 -0.89 -3.06
C LEU A 83 -7.29 -0.84 -1.60
N ILE A 84 -6.53 -0.18 -0.73
CA ILE A 84 -6.85 -0.06 0.71
C ILE A 84 -8.16 0.72 0.90
N LEU A 85 -8.34 1.84 0.20
CA LEU A 85 -9.58 2.63 0.26
C LEU A 85 -10.79 1.78 -0.12
N THR A 86 -10.71 1.07 -1.25
CA THR A 86 -11.80 0.23 -1.75
C THR A 86 -12.07 -0.93 -0.79
N PHE A 87 -11.01 -1.58 -0.28
CA PHE A 87 -11.14 -2.68 0.67
C PHE A 87 -11.85 -2.23 1.95
N ILE A 88 -11.42 -1.13 2.57
CA ILE A 88 -12.03 -0.60 3.80
C ILE A 88 -13.52 -0.33 3.56
N LYS A 89 -13.86 0.39 2.49
CA LYS A 89 -15.25 0.75 2.20
C LYS A 89 -16.15 -0.45 1.90
N GLN A 90 -15.62 -1.51 1.30
CA GLN A 90 -16.39 -2.71 0.96
C GLN A 90 -16.54 -3.68 2.14
N ASN A 91 -15.55 -3.75 3.04
CA ASN A 91 -15.44 -4.88 3.96
C ASN A 91 -15.40 -4.50 5.45
N ILE A 92 -15.10 -3.24 5.77
CA ILE A 92 -14.94 -2.79 7.15
C ILE A 92 -16.16 -1.96 7.56
N LYS A 93 -16.77 -2.28 8.69
CA LYS A 93 -17.97 -1.58 9.19
C LYS A 93 -17.61 -0.17 9.66
N PRO A 94 -18.47 0.84 9.42
CA PRO A 94 -18.31 2.17 10.02
C PRO A 94 -18.14 2.09 11.54
N GLY A 95 -17.27 2.93 12.09
CA GLY A 95 -16.92 2.94 13.51
C GLY A 95 -15.87 1.92 13.93
N ALA A 96 -15.43 1.03 13.02
CA ALA A 96 -14.38 0.05 13.30
C ALA A 96 -13.05 0.73 13.67
N LYS A 97 -12.25 0.03 14.48
CA LYS A 97 -10.90 0.44 14.87
C LYS A 97 -9.88 -0.06 13.86
N ILE A 98 -9.17 0.86 13.25
CA ILE A 98 -8.21 0.57 12.18
C ILE A 98 -6.83 1.05 12.58
N LEU A 99 -5.82 0.19 12.43
CA LEU A 99 -4.42 0.53 12.61
C LEU A 99 -3.72 0.62 11.26
N GLU A 100 -3.09 1.75 10.98
CA GLU A 100 -2.12 1.88 9.89
C GLU A 100 -0.69 1.75 10.44
N ILE A 101 0.12 0.91 9.82
CA ILE A 101 1.53 0.74 10.17
C ILE A 101 2.37 1.56 9.20
N GLY A 102 3.20 2.49 9.73
CA GLY A 102 4.09 3.33 8.95
C GLY A 102 3.36 4.35 8.05
N GLY A 103 2.19 4.84 8.51
CA GLY A 103 1.33 5.69 7.70
C GLY A 103 1.88 7.10 7.43
N GLY A 104 2.80 7.59 8.26
CA GLY A 104 3.29 8.96 8.14
C GLY A 104 2.12 9.96 8.10
N HIS A 105 2.11 10.83 7.09
CA HIS A 105 0.96 11.70 6.77
C HIS A 105 -0.06 10.94 5.91
N SER A 106 -0.74 9.96 6.47
CA SER A 106 -1.63 9.05 5.78
C SER A 106 -2.70 9.74 4.93
N ARG A 107 -2.81 9.31 3.69
CA ARG A 107 -3.88 9.76 2.79
C ARG A 107 -5.19 9.03 3.05
N ILE A 108 -5.13 7.79 3.47
CA ILE A 108 -6.31 6.97 3.80
C ILE A 108 -6.99 7.51 5.04
N ILE A 109 -6.22 7.79 6.10
CA ILE A 109 -6.78 8.42 7.31
C ILE A 109 -7.44 9.75 6.97
N GLN A 110 -6.79 10.62 6.17
CA GLN A 110 -7.36 11.90 5.75
C GLN A 110 -8.68 11.76 5.00
N LEU A 111 -8.91 10.64 4.32
CA LEU A 111 -10.15 10.39 3.57
C LEU A 111 -11.26 9.77 4.42
N LEU A 112 -10.92 9.05 5.48
CA LEU A 112 -11.86 8.16 6.16
C LEU A 112 -12.01 8.41 7.68
N HIS A 113 -11.27 9.36 8.27
CA HIS A 113 -11.26 9.59 9.71
C HIS A 113 -12.62 9.98 10.33
N ASP A 114 -13.55 10.52 9.54
CA ASP A 114 -14.90 10.83 10.01
C ASP A 114 -15.79 9.58 10.12
N THR A 115 -15.38 8.47 9.51
CA THR A 115 -16.17 7.23 9.45
C THR A 115 -15.60 6.13 10.33
N TYR A 116 -14.29 6.10 10.57
CA TYR A 116 -13.58 5.04 11.28
C TYR A 116 -12.69 5.62 12.37
N ALA A 117 -12.42 4.83 13.42
CA ALA A 117 -11.47 5.17 14.48
C ALA A 117 -10.06 4.71 14.06
N PHE A 118 -9.15 5.67 13.80
CA PHE A 118 -7.81 5.36 13.32
C PHE A 118 -6.72 5.52 14.37
N TRP A 119 -5.76 4.60 14.32
CA TRP A 119 -4.44 4.68 14.91
C TRP A 119 -3.39 4.64 13.80
N ASN A 120 -2.30 5.40 13.97
CA ASN A 120 -1.15 5.38 13.09
C ASN A 120 0.09 5.05 13.93
N LEU A 121 0.65 3.86 13.73
CA LEU A 121 1.90 3.41 14.35
C LEU A 121 3.05 3.78 13.42
N ASP A 122 3.85 4.78 13.79
CA ASP A 122 4.96 5.26 12.97
C ASP A 122 6.16 5.64 13.84
N LYS A 123 7.33 5.15 13.50
CA LYS A 123 8.58 5.40 14.22
C LYS A 123 9.10 6.84 14.04
N LEU A 124 8.60 7.54 13.01
CA LEU A 124 8.94 8.95 12.68
C LEU A 124 10.44 9.16 12.37
N GLU A 125 11.08 8.18 11.77
CA GLU A 125 12.49 8.27 11.36
C GLU A 125 12.70 8.92 10.00
N GLY A 126 11.62 9.19 9.27
CA GLY A 126 11.67 9.82 7.96
C GLY A 126 12.21 8.91 6.88
N VAL A 127 12.05 7.60 7.02
CA VAL A 127 12.35 6.62 5.96
C VAL A 127 11.46 6.93 4.76
N GLY A 128 12.02 6.90 3.58
CA GLY A 128 11.33 7.32 2.37
C GLY A 128 10.94 8.80 2.43
N PHE A 129 9.64 9.09 2.40
CA PHE A 129 9.08 10.45 2.49
C PHE A 129 8.30 10.67 3.81
N GLY A 130 8.48 9.81 4.80
CA GLY A 130 7.84 9.90 6.10
C GLY A 130 8.23 11.13 6.91
N PRO A 131 7.48 11.48 7.96
CA PRO A 131 7.83 12.54 8.89
C PRO A 131 9.05 12.14 9.74
N LYS A 132 9.82 13.13 10.19
CA LYS A 132 11.01 12.95 11.04
C LYS A 132 10.76 13.37 12.51
N SER A 133 9.54 13.77 12.81
CA SER A 133 9.16 14.25 14.13
C SER A 133 7.66 14.14 14.29
N PRO A 134 7.15 14.08 15.53
CA PRO A 134 5.73 14.14 15.81
C PRO A 134 5.06 15.34 15.14
N TYR A 135 3.87 15.15 14.66
CA TYR A 135 3.05 16.18 14.01
C TYR A 135 1.67 16.22 14.69
N ASN A 136 0.94 17.31 14.46
CA ASN A 136 -0.43 17.39 14.95
C ASN A 136 -1.32 16.39 14.19
N ALA A 137 -1.63 15.28 14.82
CA ALA A 137 -2.49 14.23 14.28
C ALA A 137 -3.94 14.71 14.24
N HIS A 138 -4.53 14.76 13.04
CA HIS A 138 -5.93 15.08 12.86
C HIS A 138 -6.69 13.81 12.45
N GLY A 139 -7.72 13.48 13.24
CA GLY A 139 -8.60 12.34 12.94
C GLY A 139 -8.01 10.96 13.26
N HIS A 140 -6.90 10.88 14.03
CA HIS A 140 -6.32 9.61 14.47
C HIS A 140 -5.45 9.77 15.72
N ILE A 141 -5.15 8.65 16.36
CA ILE A 141 -4.16 8.57 17.44
C ILE A 141 -2.82 8.19 16.82
N LEU A 142 -1.80 9.04 17.02
CA LEU A 142 -0.44 8.77 16.59
C LEU A 142 0.30 8.06 17.73
N VAL A 143 0.83 6.87 17.46
CA VAL A 143 1.69 6.10 18.36
C VAL A 143 3.10 6.10 17.79
N GLN A 144 4.05 6.70 18.52
CA GLN A 144 5.43 6.78 18.07
C GLN A 144 6.20 5.54 18.49
N ASP A 145 6.04 4.48 17.70
CA ASP A 145 6.71 3.20 17.90
C ASP A 145 6.76 2.43 16.58
N TYR A 146 7.23 1.19 16.59
CA TYR A 146 7.26 0.32 15.42
C TYR A 146 6.59 -1.03 15.69
N ILE A 147 6.07 -1.63 14.65
CA ILE A 147 5.48 -2.97 14.74
C ILE A 147 6.54 -4.00 15.15
N GLY A 148 6.22 -4.87 16.10
CA GLY A 148 7.16 -5.79 16.72
C GLY A 148 7.84 -5.26 18.00
N ALA A 149 7.59 -4.00 18.36
CA ALA A 149 7.99 -3.44 19.67
C ALA A 149 7.06 -3.87 20.80
N PHE A 150 5.86 -4.34 20.49
CA PHE A 150 4.80 -4.66 21.46
C PHE A 150 4.42 -3.44 22.30
N SER A 151 4.21 -2.31 21.63
CA SER A 151 3.89 -1.03 22.28
C SER A 151 2.73 -1.16 23.28
N PRO A 152 2.90 -0.70 24.53
CA PRO A 152 1.85 -0.74 25.54
C PRO A 152 0.70 0.24 25.26
N GLU A 153 0.91 1.21 24.35
CA GLU A 153 -0.12 2.15 23.91
C GLU A 153 -1.15 1.48 22.98
N LEU A 154 -0.80 0.32 22.39
CA LEU A 154 -1.68 -0.45 21.52
C LEU A 154 -2.23 -1.66 22.27
N LYS A 155 -3.53 -1.60 22.56
CA LYS A 155 -4.22 -2.63 23.33
C LYS A 155 -4.38 -3.93 22.53
N ASP A 156 -4.13 -5.07 23.17
CA ASP A 156 -4.34 -6.41 22.60
C ASP A 156 -5.77 -6.58 22.10
N HIS A 157 -5.91 -7.32 21.00
CA HIS A 157 -7.19 -7.74 20.44
C HIS A 157 -8.19 -6.61 20.22
N SER A 158 -7.71 -5.45 19.77
CA SER A 158 -8.53 -4.25 19.70
C SER A 158 -8.76 -3.70 18.29
N PHE A 159 -8.05 -4.18 17.27
CA PHE A 159 -8.20 -3.66 15.93
C PHE A 159 -8.97 -4.62 15.03
N ASP A 160 -10.02 -4.10 14.39
CA ASP A 160 -10.82 -4.83 13.42
C ASP A 160 -10.07 -5.00 12.10
N PHE A 161 -9.21 -4.04 11.78
CA PHE A 161 -8.41 -4.05 10.56
C PHE A 161 -7.03 -3.41 10.80
N ILE A 162 -5.99 -4.06 10.28
CA ILE A 162 -4.61 -3.55 10.25
C ILE A 162 -4.13 -3.51 8.81
N TYR A 163 -3.50 -2.40 8.41
CA TYR A 163 -2.93 -2.30 7.09
C TYR A 163 -1.60 -1.53 7.07
N SER A 164 -0.86 -1.69 5.98
CA SER A 164 0.30 -0.86 5.65
C SER A 164 0.38 -0.59 4.16
N ILE A 165 1.00 0.53 3.79
CA ILE A 165 1.20 0.94 2.41
C ILE A 165 2.67 1.31 2.20
N SER A 166 3.43 0.48 1.49
CA SER A 166 4.89 0.63 1.26
C SER A 166 5.63 0.95 2.55
N THR A 167 5.57 0.03 3.51
CA THR A 167 6.21 0.15 4.82
C THR A 167 6.99 -1.11 5.15
N ILE A 168 6.42 -2.30 4.89
CA ILE A 168 7.02 -3.59 5.27
C ILE A 168 8.37 -3.81 4.60
N GLU A 169 8.53 -3.37 3.37
CA GLU A 169 9.80 -3.45 2.63
C GLU A 169 10.95 -2.67 3.25
N HIS A 170 10.67 -1.82 4.23
CA HIS A 170 11.66 -1.03 4.97
C HIS A 170 12.00 -1.61 6.35
N LEU A 171 11.32 -2.66 6.78
CA LEU A 171 11.64 -3.35 8.02
C LEU A 171 12.98 -4.12 7.88
N PRO A 172 13.71 -4.36 8.99
CA PRO A 172 14.82 -5.29 8.97
C PRO A 172 14.39 -6.70 8.55
N GLU A 173 15.23 -7.37 7.73
CA GLU A 173 14.92 -8.67 7.13
C GLU A 173 15.33 -9.86 8.00
N ASP A 174 15.92 -9.63 9.17
CA ASP A 174 16.32 -10.69 10.08
C ASP A 174 15.11 -11.44 10.65
N GLU A 175 15.29 -12.74 10.91
CA GLU A 175 14.21 -13.63 11.31
C GLU A 175 13.55 -13.23 12.64
N GLU A 176 14.32 -12.68 13.57
CA GLU A 176 13.81 -12.23 14.86
C GLU A 176 12.83 -11.08 14.68
N THR A 177 13.24 -10.04 13.95
CA THR A 177 12.39 -8.88 13.65
C THR A 177 11.12 -9.29 12.89
N VAL A 178 11.25 -10.13 11.86
CA VAL A 178 10.12 -10.63 11.08
C VAL A 178 9.12 -11.38 11.97
N THR A 179 9.62 -12.27 12.84
CA THR A 179 8.77 -13.04 13.78
C THR A 179 8.06 -12.13 14.76
N ARG A 180 8.77 -11.17 15.34
CA ARG A 180 8.19 -10.18 16.28
C ARG A 180 7.11 -9.33 15.62
N CYS A 181 7.34 -8.87 14.39
CA CYS A 181 6.34 -8.08 13.65
C CYS A 181 5.05 -8.86 13.42
N LEU A 182 5.13 -10.11 12.98
CA LEU A 182 3.96 -10.97 12.79
C LEU A 182 3.23 -11.26 14.10
N ALA A 183 3.97 -11.58 15.16
CA ALA A 183 3.41 -11.84 16.48
C ALA A 183 2.70 -10.60 17.06
N ASP A 184 3.25 -9.40 16.83
CA ASP A 184 2.66 -8.16 17.29
C ASP A 184 1.39 -7.81 16.48
N MET A 185 1.38 -8.01 15.16
CA MET A 185 0.17 -7.86 14.35
C MET A 185 -0.94 -8.81 14.82
N ASP A 186 -0.60 -10.08 15.09
CA ASP A 186 -1.58 -11.06 15.59
C ASP A 186 -2.09 -10.68 16.98
N ARG A 187 -1.22 -10.23 17.89
CA ARG A 187 -1.62 -9.70 19.21
C ARG A 187 -2.65 -8.58 19.10
N LEU A 188 -2.45 -7.66 18.16
CA LEU A 188 -3.26 -6.45 18.01
C LEU A 188 -4.62 -6.71 17.35
N LEU A 189 -4.72 -7.72 16.47
CA LEU A 189 -5.98 -8.05 15.79
C LEU A 189 -7.05 -8.54 16.78
N ALA A 190 -8.24 -7.98 16.66
CA ALA A 190 -9.44 -8.50 17.32
C ALA A 190 -9.80 -9.89 16.76
N PRO A 191 -10.55 -10.73 17.52
CA PRO A 191 -11.12 -11.96 16.97
C PRO A 191 -11.94 -11.67 15.71
N GLY A 192 -11.62 -12.37 14.61
CA GLY A 192 -12.22 -12.12 13.29
C GLY A 192 -11.71 -10.89 12.55
N GLY A 193 -10.78 -10.13 13.15
CA GLY A 193 -10.08 -9.03 12.51
C GLY A 193 -9.17 -9.50 11.37
N SER A 194 -8.74 -8.56 10.51
CA SER A 194 -7.95 -8.89 9.33
C SER A 194 -6.82 -7.91 9.06
N CYS A 195 -5.82 -8.38 8.34
CA CYS A 195 -4.72 -7.56 7.80
C CYS A 195 -4.77 -7.52 6.28
N LEU A 196 -4.41 -6.35 5.69
CA LEU A 196 -4.09 -6.22 4.27
C LEU A 196 -2.87 -5.30 4.12
N HIS A 197 -1.78 -5.84 3.60
CA HIS A 197 -0.55 -5.09 3.39
C HIS A 197 -0.25 -4.96 1.91
N CYS A 198 0.02 -3.72 1.46
CA CYS A 198 0.52 -3.41 0.13
C CYS A 198 2.03 -3.12 0.24
N VAL A 199 2.84 -3.92 -0.44
CA VAL A 199 4.30 -3.93 -0.33
C VAL A 199 4.94 -3.72 -1.69
N ASP A 200 5.98 -2.91 -1.74
CA ASP A 200 6.78 -2.75 -2.94
C ASP A 200 7.69 -3.96 -3.09
N ALA A 201 7.69 -4.55 -4.28
CA ALA A 201 8.52 -5.69 -4.64
C ALA A 201 9.24 -5.41 -5.96
N ILE A 202 10.31 -6.14 -6.22
CA ILE A 202 11.11 -5.99 -7.43
C ILE A 202 11.05 -7.27 -8.26
N LEU A 203 10.47 -7.14 -9.46
CA LEU A 203 10.48 -8.21 -10.45
C LEU A 203 11.78 -8.14 -11.25
N LYS A 204 12.64 -9.12 -11.09
CA LYS A 204 13.87 -9.32 -11.87
C LYS A 204 13.62 -10.31 -13.00
N PRO A 205 14.56 -10.45 -13.96
CA PRO A 205 14.40 -11.39 -15.07
C PRO A 205 14.23 -12.85 -14.65
N ASP A 206 14.79 -13.22 -13.50
CA ASP A 206 14.90 -14.60 -13.02
C ASP A 206 14.22 -14.84 -11.66
N LYS A 207 13.80 -13.79 -10.97
CA LYS A 207 13.22 -13.90 -9.63
C LYS A 207 12.31 -12.75 -9.26
N LEU A 208 11.51 -12.98 -8.22
CA LEU A 208 10.76 -11.96 -7.52
C LEU A 208 11.44 -11.68 -6.18
N GLU A 209 11.89 -10.45 -5.96
CA GLU A 209 12.40 -10.00 -4.68
C GLU A 209 11.27 -9.37 -3.87
N VAL A 210 10.98 -9.97 -2.73
CA VAL A 210 9.93 -9.55 -1.80
C VAL A 210 10.43 -9.72 -0.37
N HIS A 211 9.99 -8.84 0.53
CA HIS A 211 10.41 -8.86 1.92
C HIS A 211 10.10 -10.21 2.62
N PRO A 212 11.00 -10.79 3.42
CA PRO A 212 10.85 -12.09 4.06
C PRO A 212 9.58 -12.22 4.93
N LEU A 213 9.10 -11.13 5.52
CA LEU A 213 7.87 -11.12 6.30
C LEU A 213 6.67 -11.66 5.50
N LEU A 214 6.57 -11.32 4.20
CA LEU A 214 5.48 -11.83 3.38
C LEU A 214 5.58 -13.33 3.17
N GLN A 215 6.80 -13.84 2.95
CA GLN A 215 7.04 -15.27 2.78
C GLN A 215 6.68 -16.03 4.06
N LYS A 216 7.10 -15.50 5.21
CA LYS A 216 6.79 -16.10 6.52
C LYS A 216 5.30 -16.07 6.83
N ALA A 217 4.64 -14.93 6.58
CA ALA A 217 3.19 -14.82 6.76
C ALA A 217 2.41 -15.85 5.92
N LEU A 218 2.86 -16.10 4.68
CA LEU A 218 2.27 -17.12 3.81
C LEU A 218 2.51 -18.55 4.29
N SER A 219 3.68 -18.83 4.85
CA SER A 219 4.05 -20.18 5.30
C SER A 219 3.43 -20.54 6.64
N GLU A 220 3.25 -19.58 7.54
CA GLU A 220 2.79 -19.81 8.91
C GLU A 220 1.29 -19.53 9.11
N ASN A 221 0.73 -18.61 8.34
CA ASN A 221 -0.68 -18.22 8.49
C ASN A 221 -1.56 -18.98 7.51
N LYS A 222 -2.34 -19.94 8.02
CA LYS A 222 -3.25 -20.80 7.23
C LYS A 222 -4.36 -20.01 6.52
N THR A 223 -4.67 -18.81 6.96
CA THR A 223 -5.69 -17.94 6.35
C THR A 223 -5.11 -16.95 5.36
N ALA A 224 -3.77 -16.84 5.27
CA ALA A 224 -3.13 -15.95 4.33
C ALA A 224 -3.44 -16.38 2.89
N LYS A 225 -3.88 -15.39 2.09
CA LYS A 225 -4.28 -15.58 0.70
C LYS A 225 -3.37 -14.80 -0.22
N THR A 226 -2.69 -15.54 -1.07
CA THR A 226 -2.01 -15.00 -2.26
C THR A 226 -1.61 -16.17 -3.15
N ASN A 227 -1.55 -15.94 -4.47
CA ASN A 227 -1.01 -16.90 -5.44
C ASN A 227 0.32 -16.41 -6.02
N LEU A 228 1.14 -15.77 -5.19
CA LEU A 228 2.40 -15.17 -5.58
C LEU A 228 3.43 -16.22 -5.99
N SER A 229 3.63 -16.38 -7.29
CA SER A 229 4.79 -17.07 -7.83
C SER A 229 5.46 -16.20 -8.90
N PHE A 230 6.77 -16.28 -8.98
CA PHE A 230 7.53 -15.60 -10.05
C PHE A 230 6.99 -15.97 -11.42
N GLU A 231 6.70 -17.25 -11.63
CA GLU A 231 6.22 -17.76 -12.91
C GLU A 231 4.86 -17.15 -13.31
N THR A 232 3.92 -17.07 -12.38
CA THR A 232 2.61 -16.47 -12.63
C THR A 232 2.72 -14.99 -12.92
N ILE A 233 3.45 -14.25 -12.07
CA ILE A 233 3.56 -12.80 -12.17
C ILE A 233 4.33 -12.39 -13.43
N SER A 234 5.44 -13.06 -13.74
CA SER A 234 6.30 -12.69 -14.88
C SER A 234 5.64 -12.90 -16.24
N LYS A 235 4.69 -13.84 -16.32
CA LYS A 235 3.96 -14.17 -17.54
C LYS A 235 2.62 -13.43 -17.68
N ASP A 236 2.14 -12.74 -16.64
CA ASP A 236 0.87 -12.05 -16.69
C ASP A 236 0.94 -10.78 -17.56
N ALA A 237 0.27 -10.80 -18.70
CA ALA A 237 0.19 -9.66 -19.62
C ALA A 237 -0.54 -8.45 -19.01
N ASP A 238 -1.40 -8.68 -18.00
CA ASP A 238 -2.13 -7.66 -17.27
C ASP A 238 -1.34 -7.07 -16.09
N LEU A 239 -0.19 -7.64 -15.75
CA LEU A 239 0.67 -7.11 -14.67
C LEU A 239 0.90 -5.60 -14.85
N TRP A 240 0.56 -4.83 -13.81
CA TRP A 240 0.93 -3.44 -13.75
C TRP A 240 2.30 -3.30 -13.08
N LYS A 241 3.23 -2.70 -13.80
CA LYS A 241 4.57 -2.36 -13.33
C LYS A 241 4.67 -0.86 -13.21
N LEU A 242 5.49 -0.37 -12.28
CA LEU A 242 5.76 1.07 -12.21
C LEU A 242 6.14 1.59 -13.59
N PRO A 243 5.39 2.56 -14.18
CA PRO A 243 5.64 3.04 -15.53
C PRO A 243 7.04 3.64 -15.65
N PHE A 244 7.68 3.43 -16.80
CA PHE A 244 9.01 3.98 -17.09
C PHE A 244 9.08 5.49 -16.89
N TYR A 245 8.03 6.22 -17.31
CA TYR A 245 7.93 7.66 -17.08
C TYR A 245 8.05 8.01 -15.60
N THR A 246 7.25 7.38 -14.73
CA THR A 246 7.24 7.63 -13.29
C THR A 246 8.55 7.17 -12.66
N TYR A 247 9.06 6.02 -13.08
CA TYR A 247 10.33 5.49 -12.62
C TYR A 247 11.48 6.45 -12.95
N TYR A 248 11.57 6.91 -14.20
CA TYR A 248 12.60 7.84 -14.61
C TYR A 248 12.50 9.21 -13.94
N THR A 249 11.30 9.79 -13.85
CA THR A 249 11.12 11.14 -13.32
C THR A 249 11.26 11.21 -11.78
N ARG A 250 10.93 10.13 -11.06
CA ARG A 250 11.00 10.09 -9.60
C ARG A 250 12.28 9.46 -9.07
N TYR A 251 12.92 8.59 -9.85
CA TYR A 251 14.16 7.90 -9.53
C TYR A 251 15.31 8.30 -10.47
N PHE A 252 15.31 9.54 -10.97
CA PHE A 252 16.28 10.06 -11.94
C PHE A 252 17.75 9.95 -11.48
N HIS A 253 18.01 9.81 -10.18
CA HIS A 253 19.33 9.59 -9.63
C HIS A 253 19.89 8.18 -9.89
N LEU A 254 19.05 7.27 -10.37
CA LEU A 254 19.49 5.94 -10.78
C LEU A 254 20.03 5.99 -12.21
N THR A 255 21.26 5.52 -12.40
CA THR A 255 21.86 5.40 -13.74
C THR A 255 21.10 4.36 -14.57
N LYS A 256 21.25 4.43 -15.91
CA LYS A 256 20.61 3.47 -16.83
C LYS A 256 21.02 2.02 -16.57
N GLU A 257 22.27 1.81 -16.15
CA GLU A 257 22.79 0.52 -15.73
C GLU A 257 22.14 0.04 -14.43
N ARG A 258 22.01 0.93 -13.42
CA ARG A 258 21.30 0.61 -12.18
C ARG A 258 19.84 0.28 -12.42
N LEU A 259 19.17 1.00 -13.34
CA LEU A 259 17.79 0.67 -13.70
C LEU A 259 17.67 -0.74 -14.28
N LYS A 260 18.62 -1.16 -15.12
CA LYS A 260 18.63 -2.52 -15.69
C LYS A 260 18.86 -3.60 -14.62
N THR A 261 19.76 -3.34 -13.67
CA THR A 261 20.10 -4.29 -12.59
C THR A 261 19.11 -4.27 -11.43
N PHE A 262 18.43 -3.13 -11.21
CA PHE A 262 17.45 -2.98 -10.15
C PHE A 262 16.20 -3.84 -10.38
N GLY A 263 15.71 -3.91 -11.62
CA GLY A 263 14.50 -4.62 -11.98
C GLY A 263 13.27 -3.71 -12.12
N GLN A 264 12.10 -4.31 -12.16
CA GLN A 264 10.81 -3.61 -12.33
C GLN A 264 10.05 -3.55 -11.00
N PRO A 265 9.84 -2.37 -10.42
CA PRO A 265 8.99 -2.24 -9.23
C PRO A 265 7.54 -2.63 -9.55
N ILE A 266 6.98 -3.44 -8.67
CA ILE A 266 5.58 -3.88 -8.69
C ILE A 266 5.00 -3.81 -7.28
N THR A 267 3.68 -3.81 -7.15
CA THR A 267 3.01 -3.93 -5.85
C THR A 267 2.52 -5.35 -5.66
N ILE A 268 2.80 -5.88 -4.49
CA ILE A 268 2.27 -7.15 -3.97
C ILE A 268 1.36 -6.86 -2.79
N ASN A 269 0.28 -7.62 -2.68
CA ASN A 269 -0.68 -7.51 -1.60
C ASN A 269 -0.82 -8.85 -0.90
N ILE A 270 -0.84 -8.82 0.43
CA ILE A 270 -1.09 -10.01 1.24
C ILE A 270 -2.22 -9.72 2.23
N TYR A 271 -3.16 -10.64 2.32
CA TYR A 271 -4.32 -10.59 3.19
C TYR A 271 -4.39 -11.81 4.06
N TRP A 272 -4.71 -11.64 5.34
CA TRP A 272 -5.09 -12.73 6.24
C TRP A 272 -6.12 -12.29 7.27
N LYS A 273 -6.80 -13.25 7.85
CA LYS A 273 -7.69 -13.08 9.00
C LYS A 273 -7.11 -13.73 10.23
N ARG A 274 -7.40 -13.15 11.39
CA ARG A 274 -7.30 -13.86 12.64
C ARG A 274 -8.54 -14.75 12.80
N ASP A 275 -8.33 -16.03 13.05
CA ASP A 275 -9.42 -16.95 13.34
C ASP A 275 -10.16 -16.47 14.59
N GLY A 276 -11.49 -16.50 14.55
CA GLY A 276 -12.31 -16.25 15.74
C GLY A 276 -12.14 -17.42 16.73
N ILE A 277 -11.97 -17.09 18.00
CA ILE A 277 -12.00 -18.09 19.08
C ILE A 277 -13.43 -18.59 19.25
#